data_69b353d409dcb56918609856ebda4e92
#
_entry.id   69b353d409dcb56918609856ebda4e92
#
_cell.length_a   1.000
_cell.length_b   1.000
_cell.length_c   1.000
_cell.angle_alpha   90.00
_cell.angle_beta   90.00
_cell.angle_gamma   90.00
#
_symmetry.space_group_name_H-M   'P 1'
#
loop_
_entity.id
_entity.type
_entity.pdbx_description
1 polymer ?
#
loop_
_entity_poly.entity_id
_entity_poly.type
_entity_poly.pdbx_seq_one_letter_code
_entity_poly.pdbx_strand_id
1 'polypeptide(L)'
;MTKQEEYGVTPAIDSDVLTAEDSQGTAAQAKTGAVEEAGPTAEAFAELKAERDQLLDRLARLQAEFENARKRQEREKLEFRDYATGSVVESFLPVLDNFALALNANASAEQLRTGVELIVKQMDETLRGLQVQTIPTVGQEFDPRVHEALGSVERDDLPDQSVAEEIRKGYRIRGKLLRPALVRIASNAAQKSE
;
A
#
# COMPACT_ATOMS: atom_id res chain seq x y z
N MET A 1 11.39 -18.34 -11.95
CA MET A 1 10.78 -19.60 -11.49
C MET A 1 9.54 -19.25 -10.72
N THR A 2 8.44 -19.35 -11.41
CA THR A 2 7.10 -18.88 -11.03
C THR A 2 6.35 -20.05 -10.39
N LYS A 3 5.81 -19.85 -9.20
CA LYS A 3 4.93 -20.81 -8.55
C LYS A 3 3.52 -20.22 -8.52
N GLN A 4 2.69 -20.69 -9.43
CA GLN A 4 1.24 -20.49 -9.43
C GLN A 4 0.64 -21.42 -8.39
N GLU A 5 -0.13 -20.90 -7.48
CA GLU A 5 -1.02 -21.68 -6.61
C GLU A 5 -2.44 -21.61 -7.18
N GLU A 6 -2.88 -22.73 -7.73
CA GLU A 6 -4.26 -23.01 -8.13
C GLU A 6 -5.11 -23.28 -6.89
N TYR A 7 -6.16 -22.49 -6.69
CA TYR A 7 -7.26 -22.83 -5.78
C TYR A 7 -8.36 -23.53 -6.57
N GLY A 8 -8.30 -24.85 -6.60
CA GLY A 8 -9.41 -25.70 -7.04
C GLY A 8 -10.24 -26.15 -5.81
N VAL A 9 -11.47 -25.68 -5.72
CA VAL A 9 -12.47 -26.26 -4.80
C VAL A 9 -13.60 -26.82 -5.64
N THR A 10 -13.58 -28.13 -5.81
CA THR A 10 -14.74 -28.91 -6.26
C THR A 10 -15.28 -29.72 -5.08
N PRO A 11 -16.57 -29.63 -4.73
CA PRO A 11 -17.16 -30.60 -3.81
C PRO A 11 -17.53 -31.89 -4.54
N ALA A 12 -16.96 -32.99 -4.09
CA ALA A 12 -17.30 -34.34 -4.50
C ALA A 12 -18.72 -34.69 -3.99
N ILE A 13 -19.55 -35.18 -4.90
CA ILE A 13 -20.82 -35.83 -4.56
C ILE A 13 -20.52 -37.30 -4.47
N ASP A 14 -20.57 -37.83 -3.24
CA ASP A 14 -20.48 -39.25 -2.94
C ASP A 14 -21.81 -39.91 -3.29
N SER A 15 -21.75 -40.84 -4.24
CA SER A 15 -22.85 -41.75 -4.56
C SER A 15 -22.58 -43.11 -3.90
N ASP A 16 -23.20 -43.30 -2.76
CA ASP A 16 -23.15 -44.60 -2.11
C ASP A 16 -24.41 -45.42 -2.37
N VAL A 17 -24.16 -46.58 -2.83
CA VAL A 17 -25.02 -47.70 -3.24
C VAL A 17 -25.78 -48.23 -2.04
N LEU A 18 -27.10 -48.38 -2.15
CA LEU A 18 -27.89 -49.18 -1.24
C LEU A 18 -28.47 -50.42 -1.97
N THR A 19 -27.94 -51.53 -1.55
CA THR A 19 -28.49 -52.87 -1.81
C THR A 19 -29.82 -53.11 -1.11
N ALA A 20 -30.72 -53.79 -1.85
CA ALA A 20 -32.03 -54.24 -1.41
C ALA A 20 -31.92 -55.42 -0.44
N GLU A 21 -32.73 -55.45 0.59
CA GLU A 21 -33.27 -56.69 1.15
C GLU A 21 -34.69 -56.49 1.71
N ASP A 22 -35.49 -57.39 1.31
CA ASP A 22 -36.85 -57.81 1.47
C ASP A 22 -37.37 -57.81 2.90
N SER A 23 -38.60 -57.37 3.14
CA SER A 23 -39.53 -57.92 4.18
C SER A 23 -40.95 -57.47 3.92
N GLN A 24 -41.80 -58.45 3.72
CA GLN A 24 -43.25 -58.41 3.61
C GLN A 24 -43.96 -57.90 4.86
N GLY A 25 -45.06 -57.21 4.65
CA GLY A 25 -46.18 -57.31 5.60
C GLY A 25 -46.90 -56.02 5.94
N THR A 26 -48.17 -56.04 5.61
CA THR A 26 -49.34 -55.37 6.15
C THR A 26 -49.86 -54.14 5.49
N ALA A 27 -51.00 -54.34 4.83
CA ALA A 27 -51.88 -53.33 4.27
C ALA A 27 -52.43 -52.39 5.37
N ALA A 28 -52.16 -51.09 5.22
CA ALA A 28 -52.94 -50.03 5.83
C ALA A 28 -53.20 -48.99 4.76
N GLN A 29 -54.45 -48.86 4.33
CA GLN A 29 -54.92 -47.81 3.41
C GLN A 29 -54.72 -46.47 4.05
N ALA A 30 -53.64 -45.78 3.74
CA ALA A 30 -53.51 -44.35 3.94
C ALA A 30 -53.91 -43.67 2.63
N LYS A 31 -54.98 -42.91 2.67
CA LYS A 31 -55.36 -41.98 1.60
C LYS A 31 -54.26 -40.93 1.50
N THR A 32 -53.31 -41.17 0.61
CA THR A 32 -52.36 -40.12 0.20
C THR A 32 -53.09 -39.22 -0.74
N GLY A 33 -53.56 -38.09 -0.20
CA GLY A 33 -53.91 -36.95 -1.05
C GLY A 33 -52.68 -36.53 -1.82
N ALA A 34 -52.63 -36.90 -3.07
CA ALA A 34 -51.63 -36.35 -4.00
C ALA A 34 -51.93 -34.85 -4.09
N VAL A 35 -51.16 -34.05 -3.37
CA VAL A 35 -50.98 -32.64 -3.71
C VAL A 35 -50.24 -32.68 -5.02
N GLU A 36 -51.00 -32.59 -6.13
CA GLU A 36 -50.44 -32.22 -7.42
C GLU A 36 -49.81 -30.87 -7.23
N GLU A 37 -48.50 -30.80 -7.02
CA GLU A 37 -47.73 -29.57 -7.21
C GLU A 37 -47.89 -29.22 -8.71
N ALA A 38 -48.91 -28.38 -8.96
CA ALA A 38 -49.08 -27.77 -10.26
C ALA A 38 -47.81 -26.99 -10.54
N GLY A 39 -46.95 -27.51 -11.40
CA GLY A 39 -45.74 -26.81 -11.83
C GLY A 39 -46.09 -25.41 -12.33
N PRO A 40 -45.15 -24.47 -12.41
CA PRO A 40 -45.39 -23.10 -12.79
C PRO A 40 -46.22 -23.05 -14.09
N THR A 41 -47.25 -22.23 -14.08
CA THR A 41 -48.09 -22.02 -15.25
C THR A 41 -47.25 -21.48 -16.42
N ALA A 42 -47.62 -21.76 -17.69
CA ALA A 42 -46.93 -21.27 -18.87
C ALA A 42 -46.72 -19.73 -18.84
N GLU A 43 -47.70 -19.01 -18.25
CA GLU A 43 -47.64 -17.56 -18.05
C GLU A 43 -46.55 -17.17 -17.04
N ALA A 44 -46.50 -17.81 -15.87
CA ALA A 44 -45.47 -17.58 -14.85
C ALA A 44 -44.05 -17.88 -15.40
N PHE A 45 -43.92 -18.91 -16.22
CA PHE A 45 -42.66 -19.23 -16.90
C PHE A 45 -42.25 -18.15 -17.91
N ALA A 46 -43.20 -17.60 -18.67
CA ALA A 46 -42.96 -16.52 -19.64
C ALA A 46 -42.53 -15.22 -18.90
N GLU A 47 -43.21 -14.88 -17.78
CA GLU A 47 -42.85 -13.73 -16.95
C GLU A 47 -41.45 -13.86 -16.36
N LEU A 48 -41.13 -15.01 -15.78
CA LEU A 48 -39.79 -15.30 -15.22
C LEU A 48 -38.68 -15.24 -16.27
N LYS A 49 -38.99 -15.70 -17.49
CA LYS A 49 -38.07 -15.58 -18.63
C LYS A 49 -37.85 -14.14 -19.03
N ALA A 50 -38.90 -13.34 -19.09
CA ALA A 50 -38.79 -11.92 -19.42
C ALA A 50 -38.01 -11.14 -18.35
N GLU A 51 -38.23 -11.44 -17.07
CA GLU A 51 -37.48 -10.86 -15.96
C GLU A 51 -35.99 -11.25 -16.01
N ARG A 52 -35.69 -12.53 -16.26
CA ARG A 52 -34.33 -13.01 -16.47
C ARG A 52 -33.64 -12.23 -17.60
N ASP A 53 -34.29 -12.09 -18.75
CA ASP A 53 -33.73 -11.42 -19.92
C ASP A 53 -33.45 -9.93 -19.62
N GLN A 54 -34.38 -9.27 -18.90
CA GLN A 54 -34.18 -7.88 -18.43
C GLN A 54 -32.98 -7.77 -17.45
N LEU A 55 -32.85 -8.72 -16.53
CA LEU A 55 -31.72 -8.75 -15.59
C LEU A 55 -30.38 -9.00 -16.31
N LEU A 56 -30.36 -9.86 -17.31
CA LEU A 56 -29.19 -10.12 -18.15
C LEU A 56 -28.77 -8.85 -18.93
N ASP A 57 -29.73 -8.16 -19.55
CA ASP A 57 -29.46 -6.90 -20.24
C ASP A 57 -28.91 -5.83 -19.28
N ARG A 58 -29.48 -5.76 -18.07
CA ARG A 58 -29.03 -4.83 -17.04
C ARG A 58 -27.62 -5.16 -16.56
N LEU A 59 -27.32 -6.44 -16.35
CA LEU A 59 -25.98 -6.93 -16.02
C LEU A 59 -24.96 -6.60 -17.10
N ALA A 60 -25.27 -6.86 -18.37
CA ALA A 60 -24.40 -6.55 -19.50
C ALA A 60 -24.08 -5.06 -19.58
N ARG A 61 -25.08 -4.19 -19.36
CA ARG A 61 -24.88 -2.74 -19.33
C ARG A 61 -24.01 -2.30 -18.17
N LEU A 62 -24.28 -2.80 -16.94
CA LEU A 62 -23.49 -2.49 -15.76
C LEU A 62 -22.05 -2.97 -15.90
N GLN A 63 -21.84 -4.13 -16.51
CA GLN A 63 -20.50 -4.64 -16.78
C GLN A 63 -19.73 -3.73 -17.74
N ALA A 64 -20.38 -3.29 -18.83
CA ALA A 64 -19.77 -2.35 -19.77
C ALA A 64 -19.44 -0.99 -19.13
N GLU A 65 -20.35 -0.47 -18.29
CA GLU A 65 -20.12 0.77 -17.53
C GLU A 65 -18.96 0.62 -16.55
N PHE A 66 -18.88 -0.51 -15.85
CA PHE A 66 -17.79 -0.81 -14.93
C PHE A 66 -16.42 -0.90 -15.63
N GLU A 67 -16.36 -1.59 -16.78
CA GLU A 67 -15.14 -1.67 -17.57
C GLU A 67 -14.69 -0.30 -18.09
N ASN A 68 -15.64 0.52 -18.54
CA ASN A 68 -15.35 1.87 -19.00
C ASN A 68 -14.87 2.77 -17.83
N ALA A 69 -15.53 2.67 -16.67
CA ALA A 69 -15.13 3.39 -15.46
C ALA A 69 -13.72 2.97 -15.01
N ARG A 70 -13.41 1.67 -15.02
CA ARG A 70 -12.08 1.14 -14.69
C ARG A 70 -11.01 1.67 -15.64
N LYS A 71 -11.23 1.63 -16.94
CA LYS A 71 -10.31 2.17 -17.95
C LYS A 71 -10.07 3.67 -17.78
N ARG A 72 -11.13 4.42 -17.41
CA ARG A 72 -11.02 5.84 -17.10
C ARG A 72 -10.19 6.08 -15.86
N GLN A 73 -10.44 5.36 -14.76
CA GLN A 73 -9.67 5.48 -13.53
C GLN A 73 -8.18 5.14 -13.72
N GLU A 74 -7.86 4.13 -14.53
CA GLU A 74 -6.48 3.79 -14.83
C GLU A 74 -5.76 4.94 -15.57
N ARG A 75 -6.42 5.60 -16.53
CA ARG A 75 -5.87 6.79 -17.21
C ARG A 75 -5.69 7.98 -16.26
N GLU A 76 -6.74 8.32 -15.51
CA GLU A 76 -6.70 9.41 -14.53
C GLU A 76 -5.59 9.21 -13.49
N LYS A 77 -5.37 7.95 -13.04
CA LYS A 77 -4.30 7.60 -12.12
C LYS A 77 -2.90 7.81 -12.73
N LEU A 78 -2.72 7.50 -14.01
CA LEU A 78 -1.47 7.73 -14.72
C LEU A 78 -1.22 9.23 -14.88
N GLU A 79 -2.20 9.98 -15.36
CA GLU A 79 -2.13 11.43 -15.53
C GLU A 79 -1.83 12.14 -14.20
N PHE A 80 -2.51 11.73 -13.13
CA PHE A 80 -2.26 12.27 -11.79
C PHE A 80 -0.83 11.99 -11.31
N ARG A 81 -0.30 10.78 -11.56
CA ARG A 81 1.06 10.42 -11.20
C ARG A 81 2.08 11.25 -11.98
N ASP A 82 1.87 11.43 -13.28
CA ASP A 82 2.76 12.19 -14.15
C ASP A 82 2.74 13.68 -13.76
N TYR A 83 1.56 14.23 -13.47
CA TYR A 83 1.39 15.58 -12.94
C TYR A 83 2.10 15.76 -11.58
N ALA A 84 1.88 14.85 -10.64
CA ALA A 84 2.51 14.91 -9.32
C ALA A 84 4.04 14.82 -9.42
N THR A 85 4.55 13.93 -10.29
CA THR A 85 6.00 13.81 -10.54
C THR A 85 6.56 15.07 -11.18
N GLY A 86 5.87 15.62 -12.18
CA GLY A 86 6.25 16.88 -12.84
C GLY A 86 6.33 18.03 -11.85
N SER A 87 5.33 18.21 -10.99
CA SER A 87 5.31 19.25 -9.97
C SER A 87 6.47 19.13 -8.96
N VAL A 88 6.81 17.90 -8.56
CA VAL A 88 7.99 17.67 -7.71
C VAL A 88 9.28 18.05 -8.44
N VAL A 89 9.46 17.60 -9.67
CA VAL A 89 10.65 17.92 -10.46
C VAL A 89 10.79 19.44 -10.66
N GLU A 90 9.69 20.12 -11.02
CA GLU A 90 9.66 21.57 -11.22
C GLU A 90 10.15 22.34 -9.98
N SER A 91 9.80 21.87 -8.77
CA SER A 91 10.24 22.50 -7.53
C SER A 91 11.76 22.39 -7.29
N PHE A 92 12.44 21.42 -7.93
CA PHE A 92 13.89 21.25 -7.85
C PHE A 92 14.69 21.95 -8.96
N LEU A 93 14.06 22.38 -10.06
CA LEU A 93 14.77 23.04 -11.15
C LEU A 93 15.55 24.30 -10.70
N PRO A 94 15.01 25.18 -9.82
CA PRO A 94 15.78 26.33 -9.36
C PRO A 94 17.06 25.96 -8.58
N VAL A 95 17.06 24.79 -7.91
CA VAL A 95 18.26 24.30 -7.21
C VAL A 95 19.33 23.91 -8.23
N LEU A 96 18.96 23.23 -9.32
CA LEU A 96 19.86 22.88 -10.41
C LEU A 96 20.42 24.14 -11.11
N ASP A 97 19.59 25.13 -11.34
CA ASP A 97 20.02 26.41 -11.93
C ASP A 97 21.07 27.11 -11.07
N ASN A 98 20.90 27.12 -9.76
CA ASN A 98 21.87 27.69 -8.84
C ASN A 98 23.18 26.89 -8.77
N PHE A 99 23.14 25.56 -8.90
CA PHE A 99 24.35 24.76 -9.07
C PHE A 99 25.09 25.14 -10.37
N ALA A 100 24.36 25.28 -11.48
CA ALA A 100 24.96 25.69 -12.74
C ALA A 100 25.62 27.08 -12.66
N LEU A 101 24.98 28.03 -11.96
CA LEU A 101 25.56 29.33 -11.71
C LEU A 101 26.82 29.27 -10.84
N ALA A 102 26.81 28.46 -9.77
CA ALA A 102 27.96 28.28 -8.88
C ALA A 102 29.17 27.66 -9.61
N LEU A 103 28.93 26.70 -10.51
CA LEU A 103 29.99 26.04 -11.29
C LEU A 103 30.61 26.96 -12.34
N ASN A 104 29.84 27.89 -12.91
CA ASN A 104 30.30 28.82 -13.92
C ASN A 104 30.94 30.10 -13.33
N ALA A 105 30.84 30.31 -12.03
CA ALA A 105 31.40 31.46 -11.34
C ALA A 105 32.93 31.31 -11.21
N ASN A 106 33.69 32.32 -11.63
CA ASN A 106 35.12 32.45 -11.31
C ASN A 106 35.31 32.91 -9.87
N ALA A 107 34.85 32.08 -8.92
CA ALA A 107 34.82 32.40 -7.49
C ALA A 107 36.03 31.84 -6.74
N SER A 108 36.41 32.48 -5.62
CA SER A 108 37.37 31.89 -4.70
C SER A 108 36.77 30.64 -4.02
N ALA A 109 37.60 29.79 -3.46
CA ALA A 109 37.16 28.60 -2.72
C ALA A 109 36.17 28.93 -1.59
N GLU A 110 36.36 30.07 -0.91
CA GLU A 110 35.50 30.53 0.15
C GLU A 110 34.12 31.01 -0.37
N GLN A 111 34.12 31.74 -1.48
CA GLN A 111 32.87 32.14 -2.15
C GLN A 111 32.10 30.95 -2.70
N LEU A 112 32.80 29.96 -3.26
CA LEU A 112 32.17 28.71 -3.73
C LEU A 112 31.54 27.95 -2.56
N ARG A 113 32.23 27.84 -1.43
CA ARG A 113 31.69 27.20 -0.22
C ARG A 113 30.41 27.88 0.24
N THR A 114 30.42 29.21 0.37
CA THR A 114 29.23 29.98 0.75
C THR A 114 28.08 29.77 -0.25
N GLY A 115 28.39 29.77 -1.56
CA GLY A 115 27.40 29.47 -2.61
C GLY A 115 26.76 28.09 -2.45
N VAL A 116 27.58 27.06 -2.18
CA VAL A 116 27.08 25.69 -1.96
C VAL A 116 26.23 25.62 -0.68
N GLU A 117 26.61 26.31 0.40
CA GLU A 117 25.82 26.36 1.65
C GLU A 117 24.44 26.99 1.39
N LEU A 118 24.34 28.01 0.55
CA LEU A 118 23.05 28.59 0.14
C LEU A 118 22.20 27.63 -0.67
N ILE A 119 22.81 26.86 -1.58
CA ILE A 119 22.11 25.85 -2.39
C ILE A 119 21.57 24.72 -1.50
N VAL A 120 22.35 24.26 -0.51
CA VAL A 120 21.88 23.26 0.47
C VAL A 120 20.68 23.79 1.26
N LYS A 121 20.72 25.07 1.68
CA LYS A 121 19.60 25.70 2.37
C LYS A 121 18.36 25.77 1.48
N GLN A 122 18.52 26.15 0.21
CA GLN A 122 17.40 26.16 -0.75
C GLN A 122 16.82 24.76 -0.96
N MET A 123 17.68 23.73 -1.03
CA MET A 123 17.23 22.34 -1.10
C MET A 123 16.37 21.95 0.11
N ASP A 124 16.80 22.31 1.33
CA ASP A 124 16.04 22.07 2.55
C ASP A 124 14.69 22.81 2.53
N GLU A 125 14.64 24.03 2.01
CA GLU A 125 13.41 24.80 1.85
C GLU A 125 12.46 24.16 0.83
N THR A 126 12.98 23.69 -0.30
CA THR A 126 12.22 22.94 -1.31
C THR A 126 11.61 21.67 -0.72
N LEU A 127 12.39 20.90 0.04
CA LEU A 127 11.91 19.70 0.73
C LEU A 127 10.79 20.02 1.72
N ARG A 128 10.93 21.11 2.50
CA ARG A 128 9.88 21.56 3.42
C ARG A 128 8.59 21.96 2.68
N GLY A 129 8.71 22.65 1.54
CA GLY A 129 7.58 22.98 0.66
C GLY A 129 6.82 21.73 0.20
N LEU A 130 7.53 20.66 -0.07
CA LEU A 130 6.97 19.33 -0.41
C LEU A 130 6.47 18.54 0.81
N GLN A 131 6.43 19.15 2.00
CA GLN A 131 6.04 18.50 3.27
C GLN A 131 6.98 17.35 3.68
N VAL A 132 8.22 17.39 3.22
CA VAL A 132 9.28 16.51 3.69
C VAL A 132 9.90 17.11 4.95
N GLN A 133 9.98 16.32 6.01
CA GLN A 133 10.55 16.71 7.29
C GLN A 133 11.75 15.83 7.62
N THR A 134 12.78 16.43 8.21
CA THR A 134 13.89 15.69 8.79
C THR A 134 13.45 15.02 10.08
N ILE A 135 13.99 13.83 10.34
CA ILE A 135 13.78 13.11 11.60
C ILE A 135 14.77 13.69 12.62
N PRO A 136 14.30 14.14 13.80
CA PRO A 136 15.20 14.58 14.86
C PRO A 136 16.01 13.38 15.36
N THR A 137 17.31 13.59 15.58
CA THR A 137 18.26 12.51 15.87
C THR A 137 19.07 12.76 17.14
N VAL A 138 20.05 13.63 17.08
CA VAL A 138 21.02 13.85 18.17
C VAL A 138 20.33 14.23 19.48
N GLY A 139 20.65 13.52 20.57
CA GLY A 139 20.05 13.72 21.89
C GLY A 139 18.66 13.13 22.07
N GLN A 140 18.08 12.49 21.05
CA GLN A 140 16.81 11.76 21.16
C GLN A 140 17.06 10.30 21.57
N GLU A 141 16.06 9.67 22.16
CA GLU A 141 16.04 8.24 22.39
C GLU A 141 16.03 7.48 21.04
N PHE A 142 16.76 6.37 20.98
CA PHE A 142 16.81 5.56 19.76
C PHE A 142 15.47 4.85 19.53
N ASP A 143 14.81 5.16 18.40
CA ASP A 143 13.60 4.48 17.95
C ASP A 143 13.87 3.67 16.67
N PRO A 144 13.83 2.34 16.71
CA PRO A 144 14.07 1.47 15.55
C PRO A 144 13.13 1.70 14.37
N ARG A 145 11.99 2.37 14.58
CA ARG A 145 11.02 2.67 13.52
C ARG A 145 11.48 3.79 12.59
N VAL A 146 12.34 4.68 13.08
CA VAL A 146 12.78 5.87 12.36
C VAL A 146 14.29 6.05 12.34
N HIS A 147 15.03 5.30 13.16
CA HIS A 147 16.48 5.31 13.24
C HIS A 147 17.06 3.94 12.86
N GLU A 148 18.20 3.97 12.19
CA GLU A 148 19.03 2.80 11.87
C GLU A 148 20.37 2.95 12.57
N ALA A 149 20.69 2.06 13.49
CA ALA A 149 21.95 2.12 14.24
C ALA A 149 23.09 1.49 13.44
N LEU A 150 24.15 2.27 13.17
CA LEU A 150 25.38 1.77 12.56
C LEU A 150 26.33 1.12 13.60
N GLY A 151 26.20 1.52 14.86
CA GLY A 151 27.03 1.04 15.97
C GLY A 151 26.87 1.93 17.19
N SER A 152 27.66 1.65 18.22
CA SER A 152 27.68 2.44 19.45
C SER A 152 29.00 3.21 19.60
N VAL A 153 28.93 4.32 20.34
CA VAL A 153 30.06 5.16 20.73
C VAL A 153 30.02 5.34 22.24
N GLU A 154 31.15 5.19 22.91
CA GLU A 154 31.27 5.47 24.34
C GLU A 154 31.07 6.98 24.58
N ARG A 155 30.07 7.34 25.35
CA ARG A 155 29.67 8.72 25.66
C ARG A 155 29.10 8.77 27.08
N ASP A 156 29.84 9.41 27.98
CA ASP A 156 29.45 9.54 29.39
C ASP A 156 28.53 10.74 29.62
N ASP A 157 28.46 11.67 28.63
CA ASP A 157 27.67 12.89 28.67
C ASP A 157 26.23 12.71 28.12
N LEU A 158 25.90 11.51 27.60
CA LEU A 158 24.59 11.21 27.04
C LEU A 158 23.96 10.01 27.75
N PRO A 159 22.62 9.95 27.81
CA PRO A 159 21.92 8.76 28.29
C PRO A 159 22.27 7.51 27.48
N ASP A 160 22.35 6.34 28.14
CA ASP A 160 22.54 5.08 27.43
C ASP A 160 21.42 4.87 26.40
N GLN A 161 21.75 4.32 25.23
CA GLN A 161 20.85 4.10 24.09
C GLN A 161 20.22 5.38 23.48
N SER A 162 20.70 6.57 23.82
CA SER A 162 20.35 7.78 23.08
C SER A 162 21.16 7.91 21.79
N VAL A 163 20.68 8.72 20.85
CA VAL A 163 21.42 9.02 19.61
C VAL A 163 22.56 9.97 19.91
N ALA A 164 23.78 9.49 19.77
CA ALA A 164 25.00 10.27 20.00
C ALA A 164 25.38 11.10 18.77
N GLU A 165 25.28 10.52 17.58
CA GLU A 165 25.74 11.15 16.34
C GLU A 165 24.82 10.78 15.17
N GLU A 166 24.56 11.76 14.29
CA GLU A 166 23.86 11.55 13.02
C GLU A 166 24.89 11.38 11.91
N ILE A 167 24.90 10.20 11.28
CA ILE A 167 25.77 9.92 10.13
C ILE A 167 25.06 10.34 8.82
N ARG A 168 23.74 10.11 8.75
CA ARG A 168 22.93 10.44 7.58
C ARG A 168 21.52 10.82 8.01
N LYS A 169 21.03 11.97 7.54
CA LYS A 169 19.69 12.46 7.85
C LYS A 169 18.60 11.48 7.39
N GLY A 170 17.64 11.24 8.27
CA GLY A 170 16.38 10.57 7.95
C GLY A 170 15.31 11.56 7.50
N TYR A 171 14.38 11.08 6.69
CA TYR A 171 13.29 11.91 6.16
C TYR A 171 11.95 11.19 6.21
N ARG A 172 10.90 11.96 6.45
CA ARG A 172 9.49 11.53 6.36
C ARG A 172 8.67 12.53 5.57
N ILE A 173 7.63 12.08 4.89
CA ILE A 173 6.66 12.92 4.17
C ILE A 173 5.26 12.63 4.70
N ARG A 174 4.55 13.64 5.20
CA ARG A 174 3.16 13.49 5.70
C ARG A 174 2.99 12.27 6.64
N GLY A 175 3.98 12.04 7.52
CA GLY A 175 3.98 10.90 8.45
C GLY A 175 4.52 9.59 7.88
N LYS A 176 4.67 9.44 6.56
CA LYS A 176 5.26 8.25 5.94
C LYS A 176 6.78 8.35 5.94
N LEU A 177 7.45 7.33 6.47
CA LEU A 177 8.91 7.23 6.44
C LEU A 177 9.38 7.07 4.98
N LEU A 178 10.33 7.91 4.55
CA LEU A 178 11.02 7.81 3.28
C LEU A 178 12.32 7.03 3.41
N ARG A 179 13.10 7.37 4.43
CA ARG A 179 14.28 6.61 4.84
C ARG A 179 14.58 6.88 6.32
N PRO A 180 15.08 5.91 7.08
CA PRO A 180 15.51 6.12 8.46
C PRO A 180 16.76 7.02 8.51
N ALA A 181 16.95 7.67 9.65
CA ALA A 181 18.21 8.33 9.96
C ALA A 181 19.24 7.29 10.36
N LEU A 182 20.43 7.34 9.74
CA LEU A 182 21.55 6.49 10.13
C LEU A 182 22.31 7.16 11.26
N VAL A 183 22.40 6.49 12.41
CA VAL A 183 22.89 7.08 13.65
C VAL A 183 23.90 6.16 14.35
N ARG A 184 24.69 6.75 15.26
CA ARG A 184 25.40 6.00 16.30
C ARG A 184 24.71 6.23 17.63
N ILE A 185 24.57 5.18 18.41
CA ILE A 185 23.97 5.22 19.76
C ILE A 185 25.05 5.40 20.82
N ALA A 186 24.70 6.17 21.86
CA ALA A 186 25.54 6.32 23.01
C ALA A 186 25.54 5.00 23.82
N SER A 187 26.74 4.55 24.23
CA SER A 187 26.91 3.51 25.22
C SER A 187 27.51 4.18 26.47
N ASN A 188 26.72 4.26 27.53
CA ASN A 188 27.15 4.85 28.81
C ASN A 188 27.40 3.72 29.82
N ALA A 189 28.69 3.45 30.08
CA ALA A 189 29.10 2.37 30.98
C ALA A 189 28.64 2.60 32.44
N ALA A 190 28.52 3.88 32.85
CA ALA A 190 28.06 4.24 34.21
C ALA A 190 26.62 3.91 34.48
N GLN A 191 25.77 3.94 33.44
CA GLN A 191 24.34 3.63 33.53
C GLN A 191 23.99 2.15 33.33
N LYS A 192 24.94 1.33 32.85
CA LYS A 192 24.74 -0.13 32.72
C LYS A 192 24.97 -0.89 34.02
N SER A 193 25.41 -0.22 35.09
CA SER A 193 25.80 -0.84 36.36
C SER A 193 24.72 -0.77 37.43
N GLU A 194 23.53 -0.26 37.16
CA GLU A 194 22.32 -0.31 37.97
C GLU A 194 21.27 -1.24 37.33
#